data_e99c472b85dd232429a568adc1d65c6b
#
_entry.id   e99c472b85dd232429a568adc1d65c6b
#
_cell.length_a   1.000
_cell.length_b   1.000
_cell.length_c   1.000
_cell.angle_alpha   90.00
_cell.angle_beta   90.00
_cell.angle_gamma   90.00
#
_symmetry.space_group_name_H-M   'P 1'
#
loop_
_entity.id
_entity.type
_entity.pdbx_description
1 polymer ?
#
loop_
_entity_poly.entity_id
_entity_poly.type
_entity_poly.pdbx_seq_one_letter_code
_entity_poly.pdbx_strand_id
1 'polypeptide(L)'
;MLETIAWYQSVDPAATTVQLNAVADQSVRVSGADIYCPPLTHCIALAGGADSTFSLFMRFASPSQRRRTTTYINPLNTASAAAVKPVSPHAVADFRFNPIPLIAGEQLNMELNSNPAAAQIQWGVAWLSDAPVKPIDGPIFTIRATGSTTLVAGSWSNVPLTFTEDLPRGRYQIVGMGAISAGCIAARVVFIGGQYRPGVLGQGTIATIPSPIFRNGGLGIFGEFEDTDQPTVDFLSVSADTTQEVYLDLIQVRDGAA
;
A
#
# COMPACT_ATOMS: atom_id res chain seq x y z
N MET A 1 5.02 11.41 -8.56
CA MET A 1 5.62 10.13 -8.11
C MET A 1 4.84 9.65 -6.90
N LEU A 2 4.71 8.35 -6.72
CA LEU A 2 3.92 7.73 -5.65
C LEU A 2 4.73 6.61 -4.98
N GLU A 3 4.77 6.57 -3.66
CA GLU A 3 5.41 5.54 -2.85
C GLU A 3 4.44 4.99 -1.83
N THR A 4 4.49 3.68 -1.59
CA THR A 4 3.68 3.02 -0.56
C THR A 4 4.62 2.42 0.49
N ILE A 5 4.51 2.92 1.71
CA ILE A 5 5.30 2.45 2.85
C ILE A 5 4.40 1.76 3.86
N ALA A 6 4.97 0.83 4.62
CA ALA A 6 4.20 0.03 5.56
C ALA A 6 4.92 -0.23 6.88
N TRP A 7 4.13 -0.47 7.91
CA TRP A 7 4.53 -0.96 9.22
C TRP A 7 3.76 -2.22 9.54
N TYR A 8 4.40 -3.13 10.24
CA TYR A 8 3.81 -4.40 10.64
C TYR A 8 4.37 -4.86 11.97
N GLN A 9 3.54 -5.45 12.77
CA GLN A 9 3.97 -6.12 13.99
C GLN A 9 3.03 -7.26 14.35
N SER A 10 3.63 -8.37 14.77
CA SER A 10 2.92 -9.42 15.49
C SER A 10 3.43 -9.38 16.92
N VAL A 11 2.61 -8.92 17.86
CA VAL A 11 3.03 -8.72 19.25
C VAL A 11 2.20 -9.54 20.21
N ASP A 12 2.86 -9.91 21.31
CA ASP A 12 2.22 -10.34 22.53
C ASP A 12 2.06 -9.10 23.43
N PRO A 13 0.87 -8.60 23.63
CA PRO A 13 0.71 -7.24 24.09
C PRO A 13 0.34 -7.16 25.55
N ALA A 14 1.29 -6.73 26.31
CA ALA A 14 1.03 -6.08 27.59
C ALA A 14 0.85 -4.56 27.46
N ALA A 15 1.03 -4.00 26.26
CA ALA A 15 1.10 -2.56 26.05
C ALA A 15 -0.15 -2.03 25.34
N THR A 16 -0.72 -0.99 25.89
CA THR A 16 -1.88 -0.29 25.32
C THR A 16 -1.55 0.57 24.11
N THR A 17 -0.28 0.93 23.91
CA THR A 17 0.18 1.68 22.73
C THR A 17 1.48 1.05 22.23
N VAL A 18 1.50 0.67 20.97
CA VAL A 18 2.62 -0.02 20.33
C VAL A 18 3.07 0.78 19.12
N GLN A 19 4.36 1.06 19.04
CA GLN A 19 5.00 1.55 17.83
C GLN A 19 5.26 0.36 16.92
N LEU A 20 4.70 0.38 15.71
CA LEU A 20 4.84 -0.70 14.75
C LEU A 20 6.24 -0.67 14.12
N ASN A 21 6.78 -1.85 13.81
CA ASN A 21 8.05 -1.95 13.11
C ASN A 21 7.90 -1.57 11.64
N ALA A 22 8.83 -0.79 11.12
CA ALA A 22 8.90 -0.48 9.71
C ALA A 22 9.14 -1.74 8.87
N VAL A 23 8.38 -1.93 7.81
CA VAL A 23 8.61 -3.01 6.85
C VAL A 23 9.70 -2.57 5.87
N ALA A 24 10.91 -3.09 6.07
CA ALA A 24 12.08 -2.74 5.28
C ALA A 24 11.97 -3.24 3.84
N ASP A 25 12.51 -2.46 2.92
CA ASP A 25 12.75 -2.83 1.53
C ASP A 25 13.88 -1.99 0.91
N GLN A 26 14.10 -2.13 -0.39
CA GLN A 26 15.16 -1.41 -1.11
C GLN A 26 14.79 0.03 -1.49
N SER A 27 13.49 0.40 -1.45
CA SER A 27 13.01 1.72 -1.88
C SER A 27 13.13 2.78 -0.79
N VAL A 28 13.11 2.37 0.48
CA VAL A 28 13.13 3.28 1.63
C VAL A 28 14.17 2.90 2.66
N ARG A 29 14.79 3.93 3.25
CA ARG A 29 15.69 3.73 4.41
C ARG A 29 14.86 3.57 5.68
N VAL A 30 15.16 2.53 6.46
CA VAL A 30 14.50 2.25 7.73
C VAL A 30 15.48 2.23 8.90
N SER A 31 15.00 2.50 10.12
CA SER A 31 15.74 2.35 11.37
C SER A 31 14.75 1.94 12.46
N GLY A 32 14.69 0.64 12.76
CA GLY A 32 13.70 0.11 13.72
C GLY A 32 12.28 0.34 13.26
N ALA A 33 11.52 1.13 14.01
CA ALA A 33 10.14 1.50 13.70
C ALA A 33 10.02 2.70 12.75
N ASP A 34 11.11 3.42 12.48
CA ASP A 34 11.10 4.63 11.69
C ASP A 34 11.42 4.35 10.22
N ILE A 35 10.65 4.95 9.33
CA ILE A 35 10.92 5.05 7.90
C ILE A 35 11.38 6.49 7.62
N TYR A 36 12.55 6.65 6.98
CA TYR A 36 12.97 7.97 6.53
C TYR A 36 12.18 8.36 5.29
N CYS A 37 11.46 9.48 5.39
CA CYS A 37 10.64 9.98 4.30
C CYS A 37 11.48 10.12 3.02
N PRO A 38 11.12 9.44 1.93
CA PRO A 38 11.75 9.65 0.63
C PRO A 38 11.53 11.11 0.19
N PRO A 39 12.14 11.58 -0.91
CA PRO A 39 11.97 12.96 -1.38
C PRO A 39 10.57 13.23 -1.95
N LEU A 40 9.55 12.93 -1.14
CA LEU A 40 8.13 13.16 -1.39
C LEU A 40 7.59 14.13 -0.34
N THR A 41 6.68 15.00 -0.74
CA THR A 41 6.27 16.14 0.07
C THR A 41 4.88 16.02 0.68
N HIS A 42 4.16 14.94 0.37
CA HIS A 42 2.77 14.76 0.78
C HIS A 42 2.47 13.32 1.19
N CYS A 43 1.76 13.15 2.31
CA CYS A 43 1.03 11.92 2.57
C CYS A 43 -0.43 12.12 2.13
N ILE A 44 -0.89 11.30 1.19
CA ILE A 44 -2.19 11.45 0.52
C ILE A 44 -3.24 10.46 1.01
N ALA A 45 -2.83 9.38 1.68
CA ALA A 45 -3.74 8.43 2.31
C ALA A 45 -3.05 7.65 3.43
N LEU A 46 -3.83 7.18 4.38
CA LEU A 46 -3.41 6.31 5.47
C LEU A 46 -4.42 5.18 5.65
N ALA A 47 -3.93 4.01 6.01
CA ALA A 47 -4.77 2.91 6.44
C ALA A 47 -4.09 2.12 7.54
N GLY A 48 -4.87 1.39 8.32
CA GLY A 48 -4.34 0.47 9.32
C GLY A 48 -5.37 -0.47 9.87
N GLY A 49 -4.89 -1.52 10.47
CA GLY A 49 -5.72 -2.55 11.07
C GLY A 49 -5.05 -3.23 12.25
N ALA A 50 -5.89 -3.77 13.12
CA ALA A 50 -5.48 -4.54 14.26
C ALA A 50 -6.41 -5.75 14.43
N ASP A 51 -5.80 -6.88 14.73
CA ASP A 51 -6.48 -8.05 15.26
C ASP A 51 -6.75 -7.81 16.76
N SER A 52 -7.75 -7.02 17.05
CA SER A 52 -8.14 -6.68 18.40
C SER A 52 -9.61 -6.34 18.44
N THR A 53 -10.29 -6.77 19.50
CA THR A 53 -11.68 -6.38 19.77
C THR A 53 -11.82 -4.91 20.12
N PHE A 54 -10.70 -4.24 20.42
CA PHE A 54 -10.70 -2.86 20.86
C PHE A 54 -9.42 -2.14 20.45
N SER A 55 -9.49 -1.34 19.39
CA SER A 55 -8.47 -0.37 19.04
C SER A 55 -9.07 1.03 19.03
N LEU A 56 -8.44 1.93 19.78
CA LEU A 56 -8.94 3.30 19.95
C LEU A 56 -8.52 4.18 18.79
N PHE A 57 -7.24 4.14 18.43
CA PHE A 57 -6.68 5.00 17.41
C PHE A 57 -5.39 4.39 16.82
N MET A 58 -5.08 4.84 15.65
CA MET A 58 -3.77 4.73 15.01
C MET A 58 -3.22 6.14 14.84
N ARG A 59 -1.93 6.31 15.12
CA ARG A 59 -1.24 7.59 14.99
C ARG A 59 -0.10 7.48 13.99
N PHE A 60 -0.21 8.23 12.90
CA PHE A 60 0.89 8.49 11.99
C PHE A 60 1.60 9.77 12.44
N ALA A 61 2.91 9.71 12.64
CA ALA A 61 3.65 10.83 13.18
C ALA A 61 5.05 10.93 12.62
N SER A 62 5.59 12.15 12.61
CA SER A 62 7.02 12.40 12.49
C SER A 62 7.59 12.81 13.84
N PRO A 63 8.44 12.00 14.48
CA PRO A 63 9.12 12.37 15.71
C PRO A 63 10.00 13.62 15.59
N SER A 64 10.57 13.85 14.40
CA SER A 64 11.40 15.04 14.11
C SER A 64 10.55 16.31 13.88
N GLN A 65 9.25 16.15 13.57
CA GLN A 65 8.33 17.24 13.23
C GLN A 65 7.05 17.23 14.10
N ARG A 66 7.15 16.82 15.34
CA ARG A 66 6.08 16.44 16.30
C ARG A 66 4.78 17.25 16.25
N ARG A 67 4.78 18.47 15.77
CA ARG A 67 3.59 19.33 15.72
C ARG A 67 3.00 19.49 14.31
N ARG A 68 3.72 19.10 13.27
CA ARG A 68 3.31 19.33 11.88
C ARG A 68 2.74 18.07 11.21
N THR A 69 3.26 16.90 11.59
CA THR A 69 2.93 15.64 10.94
C THR A 69 2.49 14.63 11.98
N THR A 70 1.42 14.95 12.71
CA THR A 70 0.77 14.01 13.62
C THR A 70 -0.70 13.91 13.23
N THR A 71 -1.12 12.74 12.80
CA THR A 71 -2.48 12.48 12.34
C THR A 71 -3.00 11.22 12.98
N TYR A 72 -4.22 11.30 13.50
CA TYR A 72 -4.94 10.19 14.09
C TYR A 72 -5.99 9.68 13.11
N ILE A 73 -6.06 8.37 12.95
CA ILE A 73 -7.11 7.69 12.20
C ILE A 73 -7.69 6.54 13.03
N ASN A 74 -8.88 6.11 12.67
CA ASN A 74 -9.47 4.91 13.24
C ASN A 74 -8.95 3.69 12.48
N PRO A 75 -8.27 2.74 13.15
CA PRO A 75 -7.86 1.50 12.51
C PRO A 75 -9.07 0.59 12.27
N LEU A 76 -8.93 -0.30 11.32
CA LEU A 76 -9.86 -1.40 11.15
C LEU A 76 -9.69 -2.39 12.31
N ASN A 77 -10.75 -2.61 13.07
CA ASN A 77 -10.77 -3.58 14.16
C ASN A 77 -11.44 -4.87 13.77
N THR A 78 -10.82 -5.99 14.10
CA THR A 78 -11.39 -7.31 13.89
C THR A 78 -11.18 -8.17 15.12
N ALA A 79 -12.09 -9.12 15.35
CA ALA A 79 -12.00 -10.04 16.49
C ALA A 79 -11.15 -11.28 16.24
N SER A 80 -10.51 -11.36 15.07
CA SER A 80 -9.76 -12.57 14.64
C SER A 80 -8.59 -12.23 13.74
N ALA A 81 -7.42 -12.82 14.00
CA ALA A 81 -6.22 -12.68 13.18
C ALA A 81 -6.46 -12.99 11.69
N ALA A 82 -7.33 -13.95 11.41
CA ALA A 82 -7.69 -14.29 10.03
C ALA A 82 -8.45 -13.19 9.30
N ALA A 83 -9.04 -12.25 10.03
CA ALA A 83 -9.87 -11.17 9.49
C ALA A 83 -9.17 -9.79 9.53
N VAL A 84 -7.92 -9.70 9.99
CA VAL A 84 -7.18 -8.43 10.12
C VAL A 84 -6.80 -7.79 8.78
N LYS A 85 -7.22 -8.39 7.69
CA LYS A 85 -7.02 -7.90 6.32
C LYS A 85 -7.90 -6.68 6.02
N PRO A 86 -7.50 -5.81 5.10
CA PRO A 86 -8.35 -4.73 4.66
C PRO A 86 -9.55 -5.31 3.87
N VAL A 87 -10.68 -5.46 4.55
CA VAL A 87 -11.91 -6.01 3.97
C VAL A 87 -12.94 -4.93 3.63
N SER A 88 -12.64 -3.67 3.93
CA SER A 88 -13.58 -2.57 3.72
C SER A 88 -12.89 -1.37 3.06
N PRO A 89 -13.52 -0.74 2.07
CA PRO A 89 -13.04 0.51 1.48
C PRO A 89 -13.00 1.67 2.50
N HIS A 90 -13.71 1.56 3.61
CA HIS A 90 -13.73 2.57 4.69
C HIS A 90 -12.49 2.52 5.60
N ALA A 91 -11.61 1.55 5.42
CA ALA A 91 -10.35 1.46 6.18
C ALA A 91 -9.30 2.50 5.74
N VAL A 92 -9.58 3.32 4.73
CA VAL A 92 -8.65 4.32 4.18
C VAL A 92 -9.07 5.71 4.60
N ALA A 93 -8.18 6.41 5.30
CA ALA A 93 -8.29 7.85 5.52
C ALA A 93 -7.71 8.57 4.28
N ASP A 94 -8.58 9.26 3.55
CA ASP A 94 -8.28 9.91 2.27
C ASP A 94 -7.93 11.38 2.47
N PHE A 95 -6.69 11.75 2.16
CA PHE A 95 -6.17 13.11 2.23
C PHE A 95 -5.79 13.68 0.86
N ARG A 96 -6.20 13.06 -0.25
CA ARG A 96 -5.80 13.47 -1.62
C ARG A 96 -6.08 14.92 -1.92
N PHE A 97 -7.13 15.49 -1.36
CA PHE A 97 -7.53 16.89 -1.57
C PHE A 97 -6.96 17.86 -0.53
N ASN A 98 -6.49 17.35 0.60
CA ASN A 98 -5.82 18.12 1.65
C ASN A 98 -4.71 17.28 2.27
N PRO A 99 -3.61 17.05 1.54
CA PRO A 99 -2.58 16.13 1.95
C PRO A 99 -1.81 16.62 3.17
N ILE A 100 -1.33 15.66 3.95
CA ILE A 100 -0.46 15.93 5.09
C ILE A 100 0.92 16.31 4.55
N PRO A 101 1.45 17.50 4.88
CA PRO A 101 2.76 17.92 4.40
C PRO A 101 3.88 17.11 5.05
N LEU A 102 4.86 16.72 4.26
CA LEU A 102 6.05 15.97 4.68
C LEU A 102 7.32 16.73 4.31
N ILE A 103 8.40 16.41 5.00
CA ILE A 103 9.74 16.91 4.72
C ILE A 103 10.66 15.73 4.39
N ALA A 104 11.35 15.80 3.26
CA ALA A 104 12.30 14.77 2.84
C ALA A 104 13.33 14.47 3.95
N GLY A 105 13.56 13.20 4.23
CA GLY A 105 14.49 12.74 5.25
C GLY A 105 13.97 12.79 6.69
N GLU A 106 12.76 13.30 6.94
CA GLU A 106 12.17 13.19 8.27
C GLU A 106 11.83 11.73 8.61
N GLN A 107 11.85 11.42 9.89
CA GLN A 107 11.45 10.10 10.38
C GLN A 107 9.93 10.02 10.45
N LEU A 108 9.37 8.97 9.87
CA LEU A 108 7.95 8.66 9.92
C LEU A 108 7.74 7.39 10.71
N ASN A 109 6.77 7.39 11.60
CA ASN A 109 6.38 6.20 12.34
C ASN A 109 4.86 6.03 12.45
N MET A 110 4.46 4.83 12.83
CA MET A 110 3.09 4.45 13.04
C MET A 110 2.94 3.83 14.42
N GLU A 111 2.04 4.37 15.21
CA GLU A 111 1.66 3.82 16.50
C GLU A 111 0.20 3.38 16.48
N LEU A 112 -0.10 2.32 17.18
CA LEU A 112 -1.44 1.82 17.33
C LEU A 112 -1.76 1.65 18.81
N ASN A 113 -2.90 2.19 19.26
CA ASN A 113 -3.44 1.96 20.57
C ASN A 113 -4.51 0.86 20.47
N SER A 114 -4.20 -0.29 20.99
CA SER A 114 -5.11 -1.43 21.00
C SER A 114 -5.05 -2.13 22.36
N ASN A 115 -6.06 -2.94 22.65
CA ASN A 115 -6.06 -3.86 23.78
C ASN A 115 -6.07 -5.30 23.22
N PRO A 116 -4.94 -5.77 22.68
CA PRO A 116 -4.89 -7.08 22.10
C PRO A 116 -4.82 -8.17 23.17
N ALA A 117 -5.38 -9.33 22.88
CA ALA A 117 -5.05 -10.58 23.55
C ALA A 117 -3.79 -11.16 22.88
N ALA A 118 -3.09 -12.14 23.35
CA ALA A 118 -1.80 -12.63 22.89
C ALA A 118 -1.63 -12.75 21.35
N ALA A 119 -0.42 -12.52 20.84
CA ALA A 119 0.05 -12.77 19.47
C ALA A 119 -0.77 -12.12 18.34
N GLN A 120 -1.20 -10.89 18.51
CA GLN A 120 -2.06 -10.21 17.54
C GLN A 120 -1.28 -9.42 16.50
N ILE A 121 -1.84 -9.40 15.29
CA ILE A 121 -1.29 -8.72 14.15
C ILE A 121 -1.80 -7.28 14.11
N GLN A 122 -0.86 -6.36 13.88
CA GLN A 122 -1.12 -4.94 13.72
C GLN A 122 -0.34 -4.44 12.50
N TRP A 123 -0.96 -3.59 11.71
CA TRP A 123 -0.33 -3.04 10.51
C TRP A 123 -0.80 -1.61 10.22
N GLY A 124 0.05 -0.88 9.51
CA GLY A 124 -0.25 0.43 8.96
C GLY A 124 0.37 0.62 7.60
N VAL A 125 -0.29 1.40 6.76
CA VAL A 125 0.16 1.72 5.40
C VAL A 125 -0.04 3.20 5.15
N ALA A 126 0.94 3.84 4.51
CA ALA A 126 0.85 5.22 4.08
C ALA A 126 1.21 5.36 2.59
N TRP A 127 0.50 6.23 1.90
CA TRP A 127 0.75 6.59 0.51
C TRP A 127 1.34 7.99 0.46
N LEU A 128 2.55 8.08 -0.09
CA LEU A 128 3.33 9.31 -0.21
C LEU A 128 3.38 9.76 -1.66
N SER A 129 3.30 11.06 -1.89
CA SER A 129 3.32 11.66 -3.22
C SER A 129 4.17 12.93 -3.25
N ASP A 130 4.70 13.27 -4.41
CA ASP A 130 5.42 14.53 -4.66
C ASP A 130 4.50 15.70 -5.00
N ALA A 131 3.24 15.41 -5.32
CA ALA A 131 2.24 16.41 -5.70
C ALA A 131 0.83 15.96 -5.29
N PRO A 132 -0.13 16.88 -5.19
CA PRO A 132 -1.54 16.52 -5.11
C PRO A 132 -1.96 15.66 -6.30
N VAL A 133 -2.88 14.72 -6.04
CA VAL A 133 -3.39 13.83 -7.09
C VAL A 133 -4.13 14.65 -8.14
N LYS A 134 -3.78 14.43 -9.41
CA LYS A 134 -4.43 15.08 -10.55
C LYS A 134 -5.35 14.08 -11.25
N PRO A 135 -6.48 14.53 -11.79
CA PRO A 135 -7.28 13.72 -12.70
C PRO A 135 -6.43 13.22 -13.87
N ILE A 136 -6.67 12.00 -14.27
CA ILE A 136 -6.06 11.42 -15.47
C ILE A 136 -7.03 11.52 -16.63
N ASP A 137 -6.49 11.57 -17.85
CA ASP A 137 -7.25 11.61 -19.09
C ASP A 137 -6.83 10.43 -19.98
N GLY A 138 -7.81 9.83 -20.64
CA GLY A 138 -7.59 8.71 -21.56
C GLY A 138 -8.52 7.53 -21.29
N PRO A 139 -8.68 6.63 -22.28
CA PRO A 139 -9.47 5.43 -22.13
C PRO A 139 -8.74 4.44 -21.22
N ILE A 140 -9.37 4.10 -20.11
CA ILE A 140 -8.86 3.11 -19.16
C ILE A 140 -9.41 1.74 -19.51
N PHE A 141 -8.56 0.74 -19.51
CA PHE A 141 -8.96 -0.67 -19.55
C PHE A 141 -8.25 -1.45 -18.44
N THR A 142 -8.81 -2.57 -18.07
CA THR A 142 -8.26 -3.40 -16.99
C THR A 142 -7.80 -4.73 -17.53
N ILE A 143 -6.60 -5.15 -17.14
CA ILE A 143 -6.09 -6.49 -17.38
C ILE A 143 -5.96 -7.26 -16.07
N ARG A 144 -5.99 -8.58 -16.17
CA ARG A 144 -5.74 -9.48 -15.06
C ARG A 144 -4.36 -10.12 -15.17
N ALA A 145 -3.71 -10.28 -14.04
CA ALA A 145 -2.47 -11.04 -13.94
C ALA A 145 -2.51 -11.96 -12.72
N THR A 146 -1.75 -13.02 -12.74
CA THR A 146 -1.65 -14.00 -11.66
C THR A 146 -0.21 -14.18 -11.21
N GLY A 147 -0.03 -14.55 -9.95
CA GLY A 147 1.26 -14.93 -9.36
C GLY A 147 1.13 -16.19 -8.53
N SER A 148 2.26 -16.84 -8.25
CA SER A 148 2.32 -18.09 -7.48
C SER A 148 3.49 -18.13 -6.50
N THR A 149 3.94 -16.98 -6.02
CA THR A 149 5.03 -16.90 -5.05
C THR A 149 4.51 -17.15 -3.64
N THR A 150 5.24 -17.92 -2.85
CA THR A 150 4.93 -18.07 -1.41
C THR A 150 5.22 -16.75 -0.69
N LEU A 151 4.18 -16.13 -0.13
CA LEU A 151 4.30 -14.89 0.62
C LEU A 151 4.87 -15.13 2.01
N VAL A 152 5.63 -14.16 2.52
CA VAL A 152 6.19 -14.17 3.88
C VAL A 152 5.46 -13.13 4.73
N ALA A 153 4.90 -13.57 5.87
CA ALA A 153 4.17 -12.68 6.77
C ALA A 153 5.05 -11.53 7.28
N GLY A 154 4.51 -10.32 7.28
CA GLY A 154 5.17 -9.11 7.80
C GLY A 154 6.32 -8.56 6.96
N SER A 155 6.53 -9.07 5.76
CA SER A 155 7.56 -8.58 4.83
C SER A 155 7.03 -8.45 3.41
N TRP A 156 7.66 -7.58 2.62
CA TRP A 156 7.36 -7.47 1.20
C TRP A 156 7.91 -8.69 0.45
N SER A 157 7.03 -9.40 -0.25
CA SER A 157 7.37 -10.56 -1.08
C SER A 157 7.16 -10.20 -2.55
N ASN A 158 8.22 -10.22 -3.35
CA ASN A 158 8.14 -9.92 -4.78
C ASN A 158 7.51 -11.09 -5.55
N VAL A 159 6.51 -10.77 -6.35
CA VAL A 159 5.73 -11.71 -7.14
C VAL A 159 5.86 -11.37 -8.63
N PRO A 160 6.54 -12.18 -9.43
CA PRO A 160 6.46 -12.11 -10.88
C PRO A 160 5.01 -12.34 -11.34
N LEU A 161 4.56 -11.54 -12.30
CA LEU A 161 3.21 -11.62 -12.82
C LEU A 161 3.16 -12.37 -14.15
N THR A 162 2.12 -13.16 -14.33
CA THR A 162 1.73 -13.72 -15.63
C THR A 162 0.42 -13.05 -16.04
N PHE A 163 0.46 -12.26 -17.11
CA PHE A 163 -0.73 -11.61 -17.65
C PHE A 163 -1.63 -12.63 -18.32
N THR A 164 -2.92 -12.53 -18.10
CA THR A 164 -3.92 -13.43 -18.70
C THR A 164 -4.33 -13.00 -20.09
N GLU A 165 -4.11 -11.72 -20.43
CA GLU A 165 -4.38 -11.13 -21.73
C GLU A 165 -3.07 -10.66 -22.37
N ASP A 166 -2.95 -10.83 -23.70
CA ASP A 166 -1.85 -10.29 -24.45
C ASP A 166 -2.00 -8.77 -24.61
N LEU A 167 -0.99 -8.03 -24.22
CA LEU A 167 -0.94 -6.59 -24.46
C LEU A 167 -0.40 -6.32 -25.87
N PRO A 168 -1.08 -5.49 -26.68
CA PRO A 168 -0.51 -4.97 -27.91
C PRO A 168 0.85 -4.30 -27.65
N ARG A 169 1.72 -4.26 -28.66
CA ARG A 169 2.98 -3.53 -28.57
C ARG A 169 2.74 -2.08 -28.19
N GLY A 170 3.55 -1.59 -27.23
CA GLY A 170 3.50 -0.20 -26.82
C GLY A 170 3.82 0.04 -25.36
N ARG A 171 3.69 1.30 -25.00
CA ARG A 171 3.91 1.79 -23.64
C ARG A 171 2.59 1.98 -22.93
N TYR A 172 2.57 1.62 -21.67
CA TYR A 172 1.38 1.64 -20.83
C TYR A 172 1.63 2.40 -19.54
N GLN A 173 0.67 3.20 -19.12
CA GLN A 173 0.61 3.79 -17.78
C GLN A 173 -0.31 2.94 -16.90
N ILE A 174 0.17 2.60 -15.70
CA ILE A 174 -0.69 2.03 -14.66
C ILE A 174 -1.34 3.19 -13.91
N VAL A 175 -2.67 3.19 -13.87
CA VAL A 175 -3.48 4.25 -13.25
C VAL A 175 -4.40 3.73 -12.16
N GLY A 176 -4.25 2.47 -11.81
CA GLY A 176 -4.97 1.83 -10.71
C GLY A 176 -4.60 0.37 -10.60
N MET A 177 -4.85 -0.20 -9.44
CA MET A 177 -4.58 -1.61 -9.16
C MET A 177 -5.60 -2.18 -8.19
N GLY A 178 -5.90 -3.46 -8.35
CA GLY A 178 -6.49 -4.31 -7.33
C GLY A 178 -5.58 -5.50 -7.10
N ALA A 179 -5.40 -5.92 -5.84
CA ALA A 179 -4.55 -7.05 -5.50
C ALA A 179 -5.27 -7.97 -4.51
N ILE A 180 -5.33 -9.25 -4.83
CA ILE A 180 -6.05 -10.27 -4.07
C ILE A 180 -5.08 -11.37 -3.69
N SER A 181 -5.05 -11.71 -2.40
CA SER A 181 -4.40 -12.88 -1.85
C SER A 181 -4.97 -13.14 -0.46
N ALA A 182 -4.99 -14.37 0.00
CA ALA A 182 -5.67 -14.75 1.24
C ALA A 182 -5.22 -13.96 2.47
N GLY A 183 -3.96 -13.57 2.55
CA GLY A 183 -3.41 -12.78 3.66
C GLY A 183 -3.06 -11.33 3.31
N CYS A 184 -3.40 -10.83 2.13
CA CYS A 184 -2.90 -9.56 1.62
C CYS A 184 -3.35 -8.35 2.47
N ILE A 185 -2.38 -7.58 2.94
CA ILE A 185 -2.57 -6.26 3.56
C ILE A 185 -2.49 -5.18 2.48
N ALA A 186 -1.39 -5.19 1.73
CA ALA A 186 -1.10 -4.21 0.70
C ALA A 186 -0.29 -4.86 -0.44
N ALA A 187 -0.38 -4.27 -1.61
CA ALA A 187 0.44 -4.63 -2.74
C ALA A 187 0.94 -3.38 -3.45
N ARG A 188 2.12 -3.45 -4.07
CA ARG A 188 2.73 -2.32 -4.75
C ARG A 188 3.47 -2.75 -6.01
N VAL A 189 3.41 -1.93 -7.03
CA VAL A 189 4.07 -2.20 -8.30
C VAL A 189 5.56 -1.94 -8.19
N VAL A 190 6.36 -2.82 -8.77
CA VAL A 190 7.81 -2.70 -8.88
C VAL A 190 8.18 -2.60 -10.35
N PHE A 191 8.53 -1.40 -10.79
CA PHE A 191 8.99 -1.15 -12.15
C PHE A 191 10.48 -1.46 -12.28
N ILE A 192 10.90 -1.98 -13.44
CA ILE A 192 12.31 -2.22 -13.74
C ILE A 192 13.07 -0.89 -13.71
N GLY A 193 14.09 -0.80 -12.85
CA GLY A 193 14.82 0.44 -12.62
C GLY A 193 14.06 1.56 -11.92
N GLY A 194 12.83 1.32 -11.52
CA GLY A 194 12.00 2.29 -10.78
C GLY A 194 12.47 2.50 -9.35
N GLN A 195 12.54 3.76 -8.92
CA GLN A 195 12.92 4.14 -7.56
C GLN A 195 11.74 4.04 -6.59
N TYR A 196 10.53 4.34 -7.05
CA TYR A 196 9.31 4.39 -6.25
C TYR A 196 8.41 3.19 -6.49
N ARG A 197 7.65 2.81 -5.48
CA ARG A 197 6.78 1.63 -5.48
C ARG A 197 5.36 2.01 -5.11
N PRO A 198 4.57 2.49 -6.07
CA PRO A 198 3.16 2.81 -5.88
C PRO A 198 2.34 1.56 -5.59
N GLY A 199 1.35 1.68 -4.72
CA GLY A 199 0.58 0.52 -4.31
C GLY A 199 -0.82 0.82 -3.85
N VAL A 200 -1.48 -0.23 -3.37
CA VAL A 200 -2.88 -0.25 -2.96
C VAL A 200 -3.04 -1.07 -1.69
N LEU A 201 -4.19 -0.94 -1.02
CA LEU A 201 -4.60 -1.96 -0.06
C LEU A 201 -4.96 -3.25 -0.78
N GLY A 202 -4.52 -4.35 -0.20
CA GLY A 202 -4.87 -5.68 -0.66
C GLY A 202 -6.33 -6.04 -0.34
N GLN A 203 -6.79 -7.08 -1.01
CA GLN A 203 -8.07 -7.70 -0.74
C GLN A 203 -7.84 -9.15 -0.30
N GLY A 204 -8.43 -9.53 0.81
CA GLY A 204 -8.28 -10.88 1.34
C GLY A 204 -9.13 -11.93 0.61
N THR A 205 -10.14 -11.51 -0.12
CA THR A 205 -11.03 -12.38 -0.89
C THR A 205 -11.58 -11.65 -2.10
N ILE A 206 -12.01 -12.40 -3.11
CA ILE A 206 -12.61 -11.84 -4.33
C ILE A 206 -13.95 -11.12 -4.07
N ALA A 207 -14.62 -11.44 -2.96
CA ALA A 207 -15.89 -10.82 -2.58
C ALA A 207 -15.73 -9.40 -2.00
N THR A 208 -14.50 -8.99 -1.73
CA THR A 208 -14.22 -7.66 -1.17
C THR A 208 -14.29 -6.61 -2.28
N ILE A 209 -15.08 -5.56 -2.09
CA ILE A 209 -15.18 -4.45 -3.04
C ILE A 209 -13.91 -3.61 -2.92
N PRO A 210 -13.17 -3.39 -4.02
CA PRO A 210 -11.98 -2.54 -4.00
C PRO A 210 -12.35 -1.11 -3.60
N SER A 211 -11.49 -0.46 -2.84
CA SER A 211 -11.66 0.96 -2.58
C SER A 211 -11.48 1.75 -3.88
N PRO A 212 -12.42 2.62 -4.25
CA PRO A 212 -12.35 3.40 -5.49
C PRO A 212 -11.13 4.32 -5.55
N ILE A 213 -10.52 4.65 -4.40
CA ILE A 213 -9.28 5.45 -4.35
C ILE A 213 -8.11 4.75 -5.08
N PHE A 214 -8.10 3.42 -5.17
CA PHE A 214 -7.02 2.64 -5.77
C PHE A 214 -7.25 2.25 -7.23
N ARG A 215 -8.39 2.63 -7.79
CA ARG A 215 -8.81 2.25 -9.14
C ARG A 215 -9.01 3.49 -10.00
N ASN A 216 -8.92 3.30 -11.32
CA ASN A 216 -9.30 4.30 -12.33
C ASN A 216 -8.70 5.69 -12.07
N GLY A 217 -7.41 5.79 -11.77
CA GLY A 217 -6.74 7.05 -11.54
C GLY A 217 -6.96 7.69 -10.18
N GLY A 218 -7.59 6.99 -9.24
CA GLY A 218 -7.87 7.55 -7.93
C GLY A 218 -6.65 8.06 -7.15
N LEU A 219 -5.47 7.43 -7.32
CA LEU A 219 -4.18 7.91 -6.83
C LEU A 219 -3.30 8.55 -7.93
N GLY A 220 -3.84 8.77 -9.12
CA GLY A 220 -3.10 9.26 -10.27
C GLY A 220 -2.33 8.15 -11.01
N ILE A 221 -1.22 8.52 -11.64
CA ILE A 221 -0.38 7.59 -12.40
C ILE A 221 0.61 6.92 -11.45
N PHE A 222 0.64 5.59 -11.44
CA PHE A 222 1.59 4.79 -10.67
C PHE A 222 2.97 4.78 -11.35
N GLY A 223 3.01 4.65 -12.66
CA GLY A 223 4.22 4.61 -13.48
C GLY A 223 3.93 4.07 -14.86
N GLU A 224 4.99 3.89 -15.64
CA GLU A 224 4.93 3.42 -17.02
C GLU A 224 5.78 2.18 -17.22
N PHE A 225 5.38 1.33 -18.17
CA PHE A 225 6.15 0.16 -18.61
C PHE A 225 5.92 -0.11 -20.10
N GLU A 226 6.87 -0.79 -20.72
CA GLU A 226 6.72 -1.33 -22.08
C GLU A 226 6.13 -2.75 -22.00
N ASP A 227 5.41 -3.17 -23.02
CA ASP A 227 4.85 -4.53 -23.10
C ASP A 227 5.92 -5.64 -22.96
N THR A 228 7.17 -5.34 -23.28
CA THR A 228 8.33 -6.24 -23.14
C THR A 228 8.96 -6.24 -21.75
N ASP A 229 8.71 -5.18 -20.93
CA ASP A 229 9.32 -4.97 -19.62
C ASP A 229 8.23 -4.90 -18.52
N GLN A 230 7.48 -5.98 -18.39
CA GLN A 230 6.37 -6.07 -17.46
C GLN A 230 6.82 -5.90 -16.01
N PRO A 231 6.10 -5.11 -15.20
CA PRO A 231 6.42 -4.92 -13.79
C PRO A 231 6.13 -6.18 -12.97
N THR A 232 6.76 -6.28 -11.81
CA THR A 232 6.39 -7.23 -10.77
C THR A 232 5.55 -6.53 -9.69
N VAL A 233 5.01 -7.29 -8.73
CA VAL A 233 4.27 -6.73 -7.60
C VAL A 233 4.82 -7.28 -6.30
N ASP A 234 5.13 -6.40 -5.36
CA ASP A 234 5.41 -6.78 -3.98
C ASP A 234 4.09 -6.90 -3.20
N PHE A 235 3.93 -7.98 -2.48
CA PHE A 235 2.81 -8.21 -1.55
C PHE A 235 3.29 -8.16 -0.10
N LEU A 236 2.59 -7.39 0.73
CA LEU A 236 2.68 -7.48 2.18
C LEU A 236 1.51 -8.30 2.70
N SER A 237 1.79 -9.33 3.48
CA SER A 237 0.78 -10.30 3.92
C SER A 237 0.85 -10.55 5.43
N VAL A 238 -0.28 -10.96 6.02
CA VAL A 238 -0.37 -11.44 7.41
C VAL A 238 -0.06 -12.94 7.52
N SER A 239 -0.12 -13.68 6.42
CA SER A 239 0.08 -15.14 6.38
C SER A 239 0.68 -15.58 5.06
N ALA A 240 1.26 -16.77 5.04
CA ALA A 240 1.69 -17.39 3.79
C ALA A 240 0.48 -17.65 2.87
N ASP A 241 0.67 -17.39 1.58
CA ASP A 241 -0.27 -17.73 0.51
C ASP A 241 0.53 -17.89 -0.78
N THR A 242 0.06 -18.72 -1.68
CA THR A 242 0.69 -19.01 -2.97
C THR A 242 -0.18 -18.63 -4.16
N THR A 243 -1.33 -18.00 -3.90
CA THR A 243 -2.27 -17.61 -4.94
C THR A 243 -2.46 -16.11 -4.91
N GLN A 244 -1.94 -15.42 -5.91
CA GLN A 244 -2.08 -13.97 -6.07
C GLN A 244 -2.81 -13.66 -7.36
N GLU A 245 -3.74 -12.71 -7.28
CA GLU A 245 -4.37 -12.07 -8.43
C GLU A 245 -4.17 -10.56 -8.38
N VAL A 246 -3.86 -9.99 -9.53
CA VAL A 246 -3.66 -8.55 -9.70
C VAL A 246 -4.49 -8.07 -10.87
N TYR A 247 -5.20 -6.97 -10.68
CA TYR A 247 -5.91 -6.25 -11.71
C TYR A 247 -5.23 -4.91 -11.90
N LEU A 248 -4.78 -4.62 -13.11
CA LEU A 248 -4.11 -3.36 -13.46
C LEU A 248 -5.03 -2.54 -14.35
N ASP A 249 -5.33 -1.33 -13.93
CA ASP A 249 -6.01 -0.33 -14.75
C ASP A 249 -4.95 0.39 -15.59
N LEU A 250 -5.05 0.29 -16.90
CA LEU A 250 -4.05 0.74 -17.85
C LEU A 250 -4.60 1.81 -18.78
N ILE A 251 -3.72 2.73 -19.19
CA ILE A 251 -3.89 3.60 -20.34
C ILE A 251 -2.73 3.31 -21.29
N GLN A 252 -3.04 3.01 -22.55
CA GLN A 252 -2.01 2.92 -23.57
C GLN A 252 -1.54 4.33 -23.94
N VAL A 253 -0.25 4.58 -23.76
CA VAL A 253 0.38 5.83 -24.17
C VAL A 253 0.52 5.81 -25.69
N ARG A 254 -0.25 6.65 -26.39
CA ARG A 254 -0.04 6.85 -27.81
C ARG A 254 1.18 7.74 -27.95
N ASP A 255 2.22 7.24 -28.58
CA ASP A 255 3.29 8.12 -29.05
C ASP A 255 2.63 9.13 -29.96
N GLY A 256 2.70 10.40 -29.57
CA GLY A 256 2.10 11.46 -30.38
C GLY A 256 2.62 11.31 -31.80
N ALA A 257 1.70 11.22 -32.76
CA ALA A 257 2.07 11.31 -34.16
C ALA A 257 2.88 12.59 -34.34
N ALA A 258 4.18 12.40 -34.62
CA ALA A 258 5.08 13.49 -34.94
C ALA A 258 4.67 14.19 -36.22
#